data_edf7d4d3708b3dff24aeca92ab2a6e21
#
_entry.id   edf7d4d3708b3dff24aeca92ab2a6e21
#
_cell.length_a   1.000
_cell.length_b   1.000
_cell.length_c   1.000
_cell.angle_alpha   90.00
_cell.angle_beta   90.00
_cell.angle_gamma   90.00
#
_symmetry.space_group_name_H-M   'P 1'
#
loop_
_entity.id
_entity.type
_entity.pdbx_description
1 polymer ?
#
loop_
_entity_poly.entity_id
_entity_poly.type
_entity_poly.pdbx_seq_one_letter_code
_entity_poly.pdbx_strand_id
1 'polypeptide(L)'
;VPIPADFAGNVRVLNSVNAGWRLALRVVVFQIIATLATAAACYISGPRAALAALAGGGSMALGSLLAAWGAFGGGVAGAGVALGRLLLGTAVKWLVVIVGLYLAMAVWKLPAVPVLAGAAMAAAAFVVSMRFVAQRSTTRTNA
;
A
#
# COMPACT_ATOMS: atom_id res chain seq x y z
N VAL A 1 -27.27 -26.89 19.16
CA VAL A 1 -28.04 -26.32 18.04
C VAL A 1 -27.10 -26.28 16.83
N PRO A 2 -27.43 -26.97 15.71
CA PRO A 2 -26.56 -26.93 14.52
C PRO A 2 -26.56 -25.52 13.94
N ILE A 3 -25.35 -24.95 13.75
CA ILE A 3 -25.16 -23.64 13.11
C ILE A 3 -25.59 -23.79 11.64
N PRO A 4 -26.50 -22.96 11.12
CA PRO A 4 -26.89 -22.99 9.72
C PRO A 4 -25.65 -22.84 8.80
N ALA A 5 -25.60 -23.63 7.73
CA ALA A 5 -24.46 -23.63 6.79
C ALA A 5 -24.17 -22.23 6.21
N ASP A 6 -25.20 -21.41 6.01
CA ASP A 6 -25.09 -20.01 5.59
C ASP A 6 -24.32 -19.13 6.58
N PHE A 7 -24.44 -19.39 7.87
CA PHE A 7 -23.75 -18.61 8.90
C PHE A 7 -22.24 -18.90 8.90
N ALA A 8 -21.87 -20.17 8.71
CA ALA A 8 -20.46 -20.56 8.62
C ALA A 8 -19.76 -19.97 7.37
N GLY A 9 -20.47 -19.86 6.26
CA GLY A 9 -19.98 -19.20 5.04
C GLY A 9 -19.71 -17.72 5.27
N ASN A 10 -20.66 -17.00 5.84
CA ASN A 10 -20.54 -15.57 6.10
C ASN A 10 -19.41 -15.23 7.09
N VAL A 11 -19.21 -16.03 8.14
CA VAL A 11 -18.12 -15.83 9.11
C VAL A 11 -16.75 -16.02 8.46
N ARG A 12 -16.58 -17.00 7.57
CA ARG A 12 -15.33 -17.21 6.83
C ARG A 12 -15.01 -16.05 5.90
N VAL A 13 -16.00 -15.51 5.22
CA VAL A 13 -15.82 -14.37 4.29
C VAL A 13 -15.46 -13.10 5.05
N LEU A 14 -16.14 -12.80 6.16
CA LEU A 14 -15.82 -11.65 7.01
C LEU A 14 -14.41 -11.74 7.59
N ASN A 15 -13.97 -12.92 8.01
CA ASN A 15 -12.62 -13.14 8.50
C ASN A 15 -11.56 -12.94 7.38
N SER A 16 -11.86 -13.30 6.13
CA SER A 16 -10.95 -13.10 5.01
C SER A 16 -10.78 -11.62 4.63
N VAL A 17 -11.85 -10.82 4.69
CA VAL A 17 -11.81 -9.37 4.45
C VAL A 17 -11.00 -8.66 5.53
N ASN A 18 -11.22 -9.00 6.81
CA ASN A 18 -10.45 -8.45 7.92
C ASN A 18 -8.96 -8.83 7.86
N ALA A 19 -8.65 -10.05 7.42
CA ALA A 19 -7.27 -10.48 7.20
C ALA A 19 -6.60 -9.69 6.07
N GLY A 20 -7.32 -9.44 4.96
CA GLY A 20 -6.84 -8.63 3.84
C GLY A 20 -6.56 -7.18 4.24
N TRP A 21 -7.44 -6.55 5.01
CA TRP A 21 -7.26 -5.19 5.51
C TRP A 21 -6.05 -5.05 6.44
N ARG A 22 -5.90 -5.98 7.40
CA ARG A 22 -4.73 -6.00 8.29
C ARG A 22 -3.42 -6.16 7.52
N LEU A 23 -3.45 -6.95 6.45
CA LEU A 23 -2.30 -7.14 5.59
C LEU A 23 -1.96 -5.85 4.84
N ALA A 24 -2.95 -5.20 4.24
CA ALA A 24 -2.78 -3.93 3.55
C ALA A 24 -2.20 -2.85 4.48
N LEU A 25 -2.71 -2.75 5.71
CA LEU A 25 -2.17 -1.81 6.71
C LEU A 25 -0.71 -2.10 7.06
N ARG A 26 -0.32 -3.37 7.21
CA ARG A 26 1.09 -3.73 7.46
C ARG A 26 1.99 -3.27 6.32
N VAL A 27 1.57 -3.48 5.08
CA VAL A 27 2.32 -3.02 3.91
C VAL A 27 2.50 -1.50 3.91
N VAL A 28 1.43 -0.75 4.22
CA VAL A 28 1.49 0.72 4.33
C VAL A 28 2.44 1.15 5.45
N VAL A 29 2.42 0.48 6.60
CA VAL A 29 3.36 0.76 7.71
C VAL A 29 4.80 0.54 7.27
N PHE A 30 5.12 -0.55 6.57
CA PHE A 30 6.45 -0.79 6.03
C PHE A 30 6.88 0.29 5.04
N GLN A 31 5.96 0.77 4.18
CA GLN A 31 6.24 1.88 3.27
C GLN A 31 6.53 3.18 4.01
N ILE A 32 5.78 3.48 5.07
CA ILE A 32 6.01 4.68 5.91
C ILE A 32 7.38 4.59 6.58
N ILE A 33 7.74 3.44 7.17
CA ILE A 33 9.05 3.25 7.80
C ILE A 33 10.18 3.43 6.77
N ALA A 34 10.07 2.83 5.59
CA ALA A 34 11.06 2.98 4.52
C ALA A 34 11.16 4.44 4.04
N THR A 35 10.05 5.14 3.93
CA THR A 35 10.00 6.56 3.56
C THR A 35 10.69 7.43 4.62
N LEU A 36 10.41 7.20 5.89
CA LEU A 36 11.05 7.93 6.99
C LEU A 36 12.55 7.65 7.06
N ALA A 37 12.97 6.41 6.88
CA ALA A 37 14.40 6.06 6.82
C ALA A 37 15.11 6.76 5.66
N THR A 38 14.49 6.78 4.47
CA THR A 38 15.02 7.49 3.31
C THR A 38 15.08 9.00 3.55
N ALA A 39 14.06 9.58 4.15
CA ALA A 39 14.03 11.00 4.49
C ALA A 39 15.12 11.36 5.50
N ALA A 40 15.34 10.51 6.52
CA ALA A 40 16.43 10.69 7.48
C ALA A 40 17.81 10.65 6.81
N ALA A 41 18.02 9.71 5.88
CA ALA A 41 19.24 9.64 5.10
C ALA A 41 19.43 10.89 4.20
N CYS A 42 18.36 11.35 3.55
CA CYS A 42 18.38 12.54 2.72
C CYS A 42 18.55 13.85 3.53
N TYR A 43 18.26 13.82 4.84
CA TYR A 43 18.43 14.97 5.70
C TYR A 43 19.90 15.44 5.79
N ILE A 44 20.85 14.52 5.60
CA ILE A 44 22.30 14.83 5.51
C ILE A 44 22.57 15.81 4.35
N SER A 45 21.80 15.70 3.25
CA SER A 45 21.89 16.59 2.09
C SER A 45 21.06 17.88 2.24
N GLY A 46 20.41 18.05 3.38
CA GLY A 46 19.62 19.20 3.75
C GLY A 46 18.13 18.97 3.91
N PRO A 47 17.43 19.86 4.62
CA PRO A 47 16.02 19.70 4.96
C PRO A 47 15.10 19.63 3.74
N ARG A 48 15.44 20.31 2.64
CA ARG A 48 14.69 20.23 1.38
C ARG A 48 14.75 18.84 0.73
N ALA A 49 15.88 18.15 0.85
CA ALA A 49 16.04 16.79 0.33
C ALA A 49 15.21 15.78 1.17
N ALA A 50 15.18 15.97 2.48
CA ALA A 50 14.32 15.14 3.37
C ALA A 50 12.83 15.33 3.05
N LEU A 51 12.36 16.57 2.89
CA LEU A 51 10.99 16.87 2.48
C LEU A 51 10.66 16.27 1.11
N ALA A 52 11.60 16.30 0.18
CA ALA A 52 11.45 15.71 -1.13
C ALA A 52 11.25 14.17 -1.06
N ALA A 53 12.06 13.48 -0.25
CA ALA A 53 11.92 12.05 -0.02
C ALA A 53 10.58 11.69 0.67
N LEU A 54 10.15 12.50 1.63
CA LEU A 54 8.84 12.35 2.28
C LEU A 54 7.69 12.55 1.28
N ALA A 55 7.77 13.53 0.40
CA ALA A 55 6.73 13.77 -0.61
C ALA A 55 6.64 12.60 -1.60
N GLY A 56 7.76 12.08 -2.08
CA GLY A 56 7.79 10.93 -2.99
C GLY A 56 7.29 9.64 -2.35
N GLY A 57 7.85 9.27 -1.20
CA GLY A 57 7.43 8.06 -0.48
C GLY A 57 6.03 8.17 0.11
N GLY A 58 5.64 9.36 0.59
CA GLY A 58 4.30 9.64 1.10
C GLY A 58 3.22 9.49 0.04
N SER A 59 3.45 9.95 -1.19
CA SER A 59 2.51 9.76 -2.31
C SER A 59 2.30 8.28 -2.63
N MET A 60 3.36 7.47 -2.55
CA MET A 60 3.28 6.01 -2.71
C MET A 60 2.46 5.35 -1.60
N ALA A 61 2.69 5.73 -0.33
CA ALA A 61 1.96 5.19 0.81
C ALA A 61 0.47 5.57 0.78
N LEU A 62 0.16 6.84 0.47
CA LEU A 62 -1.21 7.32 0.30
C LEU A 62 -1.92 6.61 -0.85
N GLY A 63 -1.27 6.46 -2.00
CA GLY A 63 -1.83 5.72 -3.13
C GLY A 63 -2.14 4.26 -2.77
N SER A 64 -1.26 3.61 -2.00
CA SER A 64 -1.47 2.24 -1.52
C SER A 64 -2.61 2.13 -0.53
N LEU A 65 -2.78 3.12 0.36
CA LEU A 65 -3.88 3.17 1.32
C LEU A 65 -5.23 3.35 0.61
N LEU A 66 -5.32 4.28 -0.35
CA LEU A 66 -6.53 4.51 -1.13
C LEU A 66 -6.91 3.29 -2.00
N ALA A 67 -5.91 2.63 -2.59
CA ALA A 67 -6.13 1.38 -3.33
C ALA A 67 -6.68 0.27 -2.43
N ALA A 68 -6.15 0.12 -1.23
CA ALA A 68 -6.63 -0.83 -0.24
C ALA A 68 -8.07 -0.51 0.19
N TRP A 69 -8.37 0.75 0.44
CA TRP A 69 -9.71 1.20 0.80
C TRP A 69 -10.72 0.93 -0.32
N GLY A 70 -10.38 1.23 -1.57
CA GLY A 70 -11.21 0.92 -2.74
C GLY A 70 -11.44 -0.58 -2.95
N ALA A 71 -10.41 -1.42 -2.70
CA ALA A 71 -10.50 -2.86 -2.85
C ALA A 71 -11.37 -3.53 -1.77
N PHE A 72 -11.25 -3.08 -0.51
CA PHE A 72 -11.89 -3.75 0.66
C PHE A 72 -13.13 -3.01 1.19
N GLY A 73 -13.35 -1.73 0.86
CA GLY A 73 -14.42 -0.90 1.40
C GLY A 73 -15.83 -1.24 0.89
N GLY A 74 -15.98 -2.13 -0.09
CA GLY A 74 -17.26 -2.40 -0.75
C GLY A 74 -17.91 -3.75 -0.44
N GLY A 75 -17.46 -4.48 0.58
CA GLY A 75 -18.03 -5.78 0.95
C GLY A 75 -17.80 -6.90 -0.07
N VAL A 76 -18.50 -8.02 0.11
CA VAL A 76 -18.40 -9.21 -0.75
C VAL A 76 -19.09 -8.94 -2.08
N ALA A 77 -18.36 -9.07 -3.17
CA ALA A 77 -18.87 -8.88 -4.52
C ALA A 77 -18.49 -10.07 -5.41
N GLY A 78 -19.26 -10.28 -6.48
CA GLY A 78 -18.94 -11.30 -7.49
C GLY A 78 -17.56 -11.04 -8.13
N ALA A 79 -16.96 -12.09 -8.70
CA ALA A 79 -15.58 -12.06 -9.22
C ALA A 79 -15.31 -10.90 -10.20
N GLY A 80 -16.26 -10.56 -11.08
CA GLY A 80 -16.14 -9.45 -12.04
C GLY A 80 -16.07 -8.08 -11.34
N VAL A 81 -16.90 -7.85 -10.32
CA VAL A 81 -16.91 -6.61 -9.55
C VAL A 81 -15.64 -6.50 -8.70
N ALA A 82 -15.15 -7.61 -8.14
CA ALA A 82 -13.91 -7.65 -7.39
C ALA A 82 -12.71 -7.27 -8.28
N LEU A 83 -12.64 -7.83 -9.49
CA LEU A 83 -11.61 -7.48 -10.47
C LEU A 83 -11.68 -6.00 -10.86
N GLY A 84 -12.87 -5.49 -11.15
CA GLY A 84 -13.08 -4.07 -11.48
C GLY A 84 -12.61 -3.13 -10.37
N ARG A 85 -12.91 -3.45 -9.11
CA ARG A 85 -12.43 -2.69 -7.94
C ARG A 85 -10.92 -2.71 -7.78
N LEU A 86 -10.29 -3.88 -8.06
CA LEU A 86 -8.84 -4.02 -8.00
C LEU A 86 -8.15 -3.16 -9.07
N LEU A 87 -8.67 -3.18 -10.29
CA LEU A 87 -8.17 -2.36 -11.40
C LEU A 87 -8.35 -0.87 -11.10
N LEU A 88 -9.54 -0.47 -10.62
CA LEU A 88 -9.82 0.90 -10.24
C LEU A 88 -8.91 1.38 -9.10
N GLY A 89 -8.74 0.56 -8.05
CA GLY A 89 -7.83 0.86 -6.95
C GLY A 89 -6.38 1.05 -7.43
N THR A 90 -5.93 0.22 -8.37
CA THR A 90 -4.59 0.34 -8.96
C THR A 90 -4.47 1.62 -9.80
N ALA A 91 -5.49 1.96 -10.59
CA ALA A 91 -5.52 3.20 -11.37
C ALA A 91 -5.48 4.44 -10.46
N VAL A 92 -6.30 4.46 -9.39
CA VAL A 92 -6.31 5.53 -8.40
C VAL A 92 -4.96 5.66 -7.70
N LYS A 93 -4.32 4.53 -7.35
CA LYS A 93 -2.96 4.53 -6.77
C LYS A 93 -1.97 5.27 -7.68
N TRP A 94 -1.90 4.89 -8.95
CA TRP A 94 -0.98 5.51 -9.89
C TRP A 94 -1.30 6.99 -10.14
N LEU A 95 -2.58 7.35 -10.20
CA LEU A 95 -2.99 8.75 -10.31
C LEU A 95 -2.48 9.57 -9.13
N VAL A 96 -2.65 9.08 -7.90
CA VAL A 96 -2.17 9.76 -6.68
C VAL A 96 -0.65 9.89 -6.68
N VAL A 97 0.07 8.86 -7.13
CA VAL A 97 1.54 8.90 -7.23
C VAL A 97 1.98 9.94 -8.25
N ILE A 98 1.39 9.95 -9.44
CA ILE A 98 1.74 10.91 -10.50
C ILE A 98 1.45 12.34 -10.05
N VAL A 99 0.27 12.59 -9.48
CA VAL A 99 -0.11 13.91 -8.97
C VAL A 99 0.81 14.33 -7.82
N GLY A 100 1.13 13.43 -6.90
CA GLY A 100 2.02 13.70 -5.77
C GLY A 100 3.45 14.05 -6.23
N LEU A 101 4.00 13.28 -7.18
CA LEU A 101 5.30 13.58 -7.79
C LEU A 101 5.30 14.90 -8.56
N TYR A 102 4.22 15.16 -9.32
CA TYR A 102 4.07 16.42 -10.05
C TYR A 102 4.04 17.62 -9.09
N LEU A 103 3.24 17.55 -8.02
CA LEU A 103 3.18 18.61 -7.01
C LEU A 103 4.54 18.81 -6.34
N ALA A 104 5.23 17.74 -5.97
CA ALA A 104 6.54 17.81 -5.34
C ALA A 104 7.58 18.49 -6.23
N MET A 105 7.62 18.14 -7.51
CA MET A 105 8.65 18.60 -8.43
C MET A 105 8.28 19.92 -9.12
N ALA A 106 7.04 20.08 -9.60
CA ALA A 106 6.63 21.24 -10.39
C ALA A 106 6.16 22.42 -9.51
N VAL A 107 5.39 22.14 -8.45
CA VAL A 107 4.81 23.20 -7.59
C VAL A 107 5.77 23.57 -6.48
N TRP A 108 6.27 22.60 -5.71
CA TRP A 108 7.17 22.86 -4.59
C TRP A 108 8.64 22.94 -4.99
N LYS A 109 8.96 22.69 -6.26
CA LYS A 109 10.32 22.74 -6.83
C LYS A 109 11.34 21.99 -5.97
N LEU A 110 10.93 20.83 -5.45
CA LEU A 110 11.80 19.96 -4.67
C LEU A 110 12.79 19.23 -5.59
N PRO A 111 14.00 18.89 -5.10
CA PRO A 111 14.98 18.18 -5.90
C PRO A 111 14.46 16.81 -6.33
N ALA A 112 14.54 16.50 -7.61
CA ALA A 112 13.95 15.31 -8.22
C ALA A 112 14.54 14.00 -7.67
N VAL A 113 15.86 13.97 -7.44
CA VAL A 113 16.57 12.76 -6.99
C VAL A 113 16.05 12.26 -5.64
N PRO A 114 15.93 13.05 -4.57
CA PRO A 114 15.35 12.60 -3.32
C PRO A 114 13.85 12.22 -3.43
N VAL A 115 13.06 12.94 -4.27
CA VAL A 115 11.65 12.59 -4.50
C VAL A 115 11.53 11.19 -5.09
N LEU A 116 12.30 10.90 -6.12
CA LEU A 116 12.31 9.59 -6.78
C LEU A 116 12.90 8.51 -5.87
N ALA A 117 13.94 8.82 -5.10
CA ALA A 117 14.50 7.89 -4.12
C ALA A 117 13.45 7.49 -3.06
N GLY A 118 12.71 8.44 -2.50
CA GLY A 118 11.62 8.17 -1.56
C GLY A 118 10.52 7.28 -2.17
N ALA A 119 10.09 7.59 -3.39
CA ALA A 119 9.11 6.79 -4.10
C ALA A 119 9.63 5.37 -4.41
N ALA A 120 10.87 5.24 -4.88
CA ALA A 120 11.49 3.94 -5.17
C ALA A 120 11.65 3.06 -3.92
N MET A 121 12.09 3.64 -2.80
CA MET A 121 12.21 2.92 -1.54
C MET A 121 10.86 2.47 -0.98
N ALA A 122 9.84 3.29 -1.09
CA ALA A 122 8.47 2.90 -0.72
C ALA A 122 7.93 1.79 -1.63
N ALA A 123 8.22 1.82 -2.93
CA ALA A 123 7.87 0.75 -3.86
C ALA A 123 8.63 -0.56 -3.56
N ALA A 124 9.92 -0.48 -3.26
CA ALA A 124 10.72 -1.64 -2.85
C ALA A 124 10.18 -2.26 -1.56
N ALA A 125 9.82 -1.45 -0.56
CA ALA A 125 9.20 -1.92 0.68
C ALA A 125 7.88 -2.64 0.42
N PHE A 126 7.08 -2.19 -0.53
CA PHE A 126 5.86 -2.87 -0.97
C PHE A 126 6.15 -4.27 -1.50
N VAL A 127 7.10 -4.40 -2.43
CA VAL A 127 7.48 -5.70 -3.04
C VAL A 127 8.03 -6.67 -2.00
N VAL A 128 8.91 -6.19 -1.11
CA VAL A 128 9.47 -6.99 -0.02
C VAL A 128 8.37 -7.48 0.92
N SER A 129 7.43 -6.62 1.30
CA SER A 129 6.30 -6.98 2.15
C SER A 129 5.45 -8.09 1.54
N MET A 130 5.21 -8.07 0.23
CA MET A 130 4.46 -9.11 -0.47
C MET A 130 5.17 -10.46 -0.46
N ARG A 131 6.51 -10.50 -0.57
CA ARG A 131 7.29 -11.74 -0.50
C ARG A 131 7.20 -12.40 0.88
N PHE A 132 7.29 -11.63 1.96
CA PHE A 132 7.16 -12.17 3.33
C PHE A 132 5.79 -12.76 3.61
N VAL A 133 4.74 -12.20 3.01
CA VAL A 133 3.38 -12.72 3.14
C VAL A 133 3.22 -14.04 2.39
N ALA A 134 3.72 -14.14 1.16
CA ALA A 134 3.66 -15.35 0.36
C ALA A 134 4.39 -16.54 1.04
N GLN A 135 5.53 -16.30 1.67
CA GLN A 135 6.30 -17.35 2.36
C GLN A 135 5.56 -17.92 3.57
N ARG A 136 4.83 -17.11 4.34
CA ARG A 136 4.09 -17.57 5.53
C ARG A 136 2.90 -18.47 5.20
N SER A 137 2.30 -18.32 4.02
CA SER A 137 1.22 -19.20 3.57
C SER A 137 1.71 -20.59 3.20
N THR A 138 2.90 -20.72 2.65
CA THR A 138 3.49 -22.02 2.23
C THR A 138 3.90 -22.90 3.42
N THR A 139 4.40 -22.28 4.49
CA THR A 139 4.84 -23.02 5.70
C THR A 139 3.66 -23.63 6.48
N ARG A 140 2.47 -23.04 6.36
CA ARG A 140 1.26 -23.49 7.07
C ARG A 140 0.56 -24.67 6.40
N THR A 141 0.87 -24.95 5.15
CA THR A 141 0.29 -26.06 4.36
C THR A 141 1.09 -27.38 4.56
N ASN A 142 2.32 -27.28 5.06
CA ASN A 142 3.23 -28.41 5.24
C ASN A 142 3.36 -28.88 6.72
N ALA A 143 2.56 -28.34 7.62
CA ALA A 143 2.44 -28.73 9.02
C ALA A 143 1.04 -29.28 9.33
#